data_41a13d0560bfc7979e90cd0475bc2e11
#
_entry.id   41a13d0560bfc7979e90cd0475bc2e11
#
_cell.length_a   1.000
_cell.length_b   1.000
_cell.length_c   1.000
_cell.angle_alpha   90.00
_cell.angle_beta   90.00
_cell.angle_gamma   90.00
#
_symmetry.space_group_name_H-M   'P 1'
#
loop_
_entity.id
_entity.type
_entity.pdbx_description
1 polymer ?
#
loop_
_entity_poly.entity_id
_entity_poly.type
_entity_poly.pdbx_seq_one_letter_code
_entity_poly.pdbx_strand_id
1 'polypeptide(L)'
;VNKVPGIDQSTPVVPIRQAVVIGAGTMGTGIAMALANGGIDVRLTDQDPQAVERSLDMMRRNYARSVRSGRMTEADAAARMARITPETDEAGFGEADILIEAVFESLDLKKQVFREMDRYAKPGALLATNTSTLDIDVLAACTSRPEMVLGTHFFSPANIMRLLEIVRGAKTSPTAIASAMA
;
A
#
# COMPACT_ATOMS: atom_id res chain seq x y z
N VAL A 1 -5.05 -22.34 -7.60
CA VAL A 1 -3.88 -21.44 -7.54
C VAL A 1 -3.61 -20.96 -8.96
N ASN A 2 -3.80 -19.66 -9.20
CA ASN A 2 -3.52 -19.06 -10.51
C ASN A 2 -2.02 -19.18 -10.79
N LYS A 3 -1.66 -19.85 -11.88
CA LYS A 3 -0.27 -19.91 -12.33
C LYS A 3 0.06 -18.56 -12.96
N VAL A 4 0.97 -17.82 -12.31
CA VAL A 4 1.51 -16.57 -12.87
C VAL A 4 2.74 -16.92 -13.70
N PRO A 5 2.82 -16.50 -14.96
CA PRO A 5 3.99 -16.78 -15.80
C PRO A 5 5.29 -16.25 -15.16
N GLY A 6 6.30 -17.13 -15.07
CA GLY A 6 7.60 -16.78 -14.48
C GLY A 6 7.67 -16.79 -12.96
N ILE A 7 6.63 -17.27 -12.27
CA ILE A 7 6.61 -17.46 -10.83
C ILE A 7 6.30 -18.92 -10.51
N ASP A 8 7.12 -19.53 -9.67
CA ASP A 8 6.94 -20.90 -9.18
C ASP A 8 7.19 -20.97 -7.66
N GLN A 9 7.15 -22.19 -7.11
CA GLN A 9 7.35 -22.42 -5.67
C GLN A 9 8.76 -22.08 -5.17
N SER A 10 9.75 -21.99 -6.06
CA SER A 10 11.13 -21.60 -5.71
C SER A 10 11.36 -20.09 -5.76
N THR A 11 10.42 -19.31 -6.28
CA THR A 11 10.51 -17.85 -6.35
C THR A 11 10.57 -17.28 -4.92
N PRO A 12 11.61 -16.52 -4.57
CA PRO A 12 11.72 -15.91 -3.26
C PRO A 12 10.54 -14.96 -2.98
N VAL A 13 10.06 -14.97 -1.74
CA VAL A 13 9.01 -14.07 -1.26
C VAL A 13 9.55 -13.23 -0.12
N VAL A 14 9.41 -11.92 -0.22
CA VAL A 14 9.70 -10.99 0.87
C VAL A 14 8.46 -10.90 1.75
N PRO A 15 8.54 -11.26 3.04
CA PRO A 15 7.41 -11.12 3.95
C PRO A 15 7.03 -9.65 4.12
N ILE A 16 5.76 -9.31 3.92
CA ILE A 16 5.23 -7.96 4.12
C ILE A 16 4.59 -7.89 5.51
N ARG A 17 5.24 -7.21 6.43
CA ARG A 17 4.76 -6.99 7.81
C ARG A 17 4.48 -5.53 8.11
N GLN A 18 5.22 -4.63 7.47
CA GLN A 18 5.11 -3.20 7.63
C GLN A 18 4.93 -2.53 6.28
N ALA A 19 3.93 -1.67 6.18
CA ALA A 19 3.62 -0.91 4.99
C ALA A 19 3.57 0.60 5.29
N VAL A 20 3.97 1.41 4.31
CA VAL A 20 3.66 2.84 4.28
C VAL A 20 2.63 3.07 3.19
N VAL A 21 1.57 3.81 3.50
CA VAL A 21 0.58 4.29 2.52
C VAL A 21 0.73 5.81 2.41
N ILE A 22 1.02 6.29 1.21
CA ILE A 22 1.26 7.69 0.90
C ILE A 22 0.04 8.24 0.17
N GLY A 23 -0.65 9.18 0.82
CA GLY A 23 -1.96 9.71 0.41
C GLY A 23 -3.08 9.21 1.32
N ALA A 24 -3.72 10.13 2.06
CA ALA A 24 -4.78 9.86 3.02
C ALA A 24 -6.19 10.18 2.46
N GLY A 25 -6.33 10.15 1.13
CA GLY A 25 -7.62 10.25 0.44
C GLY A 25 -8.48 8.98 0.57
N THR A 26 -9.54 8.91 -0.22
CA THR A 26 -10.48 7.77 -0.21
C THR A 26 -9.77 6.43 -0.44
N MET A 27 -8.88 6.36 -1.44
CA MET A 27 -8.16 5.12 -1.75
C MET A 27 -7.14 4.78 -0.67
N GLY A 28 -6.28 5.73 -0.26
CA GLY A 28 -5.27 5.47 0.78
C GLY A 28 -5.90 5.06 2.11
N THR A 29 -7.01 5.70 2.52
CA THR A 29 -7.80 5.28 3.69
C THR A 29 -8.25 3.81 3.58
N GLY A 30 -8.82 3.44 2.44
CA GLY A 30 -9.29 2.07 2.21
C GLY A 30 -8.16 1.05 2.14
N ILE A 31 -7.03 1.41 1.50
CA ILE A 31 -5.83 0.57 1.40
C ILE A 31 -5.24 0.33 2.80
N ALA A 32 -5.07 1.38 3.61
CA ALA A 32 -4.58 1.26 4.98
C ALA A 32 -5.45 0.33 5.82
N MET A 33 -6.78 0.45 5.71
CA MET A 33 -7.72 -0.47 6.38
C MET A 33 -7.59 -1.91 5.85
N ALA A 34 -7.44 -2.10 4.53
CA ALA A 34 -7.31 -3.43 3.93
C ALA A 34 -6.06 -4.15 4.44
N LEU A 35 -4.92 -3.45 4.47
CA LEU A 35 -3.64 -3.96 4.99
C LEU A 35 -3.74 -4.30 6.49
N ALA A 36 -4.28 -3.38 7.30
CA ALA A 36 -4.49 -3.61 8.73
C ALA A 36 -5.44 -4.78 9.02
N ASN A 37 -6.47 -4.97 8.18
CA ASN A 37 -7.36 -6.13 8.24
C ASN A 37 -6.63 -7.44 7.93
N GLY A 38 -5.60 -7.39 7.08
CA GLY A 38 -4.70 -8.50 6.76
C GLY A 38 -3.61 -8.74 7.81
N GLY A 39 -3.54 -7.92 8.87
CA GLY A 39 -2.55 -8.07 9.94
C GLY A 39 -1.22 -7.35 9.70
N ILE A 40 -1.15 -6.49 8.69
CA ILE A 40 0.02 -5.67 8.36
C ILE A 40 -0.03 -4.37 9.16
N ASP A 41 1.09 -3.97 9.76
CA ASP A 41 1.22 -2.68 10.42
C ASP A 41 1.42 -1.58 9.37
N VAL A 42 0.65 -0.50 9.48
CA VAL A 42 0.56 0.54 8.44
C VAL A 42 0.92 1.90 9.01
N ARG A 43 1.83 2.59 8.33
CA ARG A 43 2.06 4.02 8.53
C ARG A 43 1.33 4.76 7.41
N LEU A 44 0.47 5.71 7.77
CA LEU A 44 -0.31 6.53 6.84
C LEU A 44 0.20 7.95 6.84
N THR A 45 0.60 8.45 5.67
CA THR A 45 1.09 9.82 5.51
C THR A 45 0.39 10.56 4.39
N ASP A 46 0.35 11.88 4.48
CA ASP A 46 -0.13 12.80 3.45
C ASP A 46 0.58 14.15 3.62
N GLN A 47 0.69 14.93 2.55
CA GLN A 47 1.21 16.30 2.62
C GLN A 47 0.33 17.22 3.47
N ASP A 48 -0.98 16.93 3.56
CA ASP A 48 -1.93 17.60 4.46
C ASP A 48 -2.15 16.76 5.73
N PRO A 49 -1.58 17.16 6.89
CA PRO A 49 -1.81 16.45 8.15
C PRO A 49 -3.29 16.32 8.52
N GLN A 50 -4.12 17.28 8.10
CA GLN A 50 -5.56 17.20 8.34
C GLN A 50 -6.22 16.10 7.51
N ALA A 51 -5.66 15.75 6.34
CA ALA A 51 -6.14 14.61 5.56
C ALA A 51 -5.93 13.30 6.32
N VAL A 52 -4.78 13.14 6.99
CA VAL A 52 -4.49 11.97 7.83
C VAL A 52 -5.50 11.86 8.98
N GLU A 53 -5.76 12.96 9.69
CA GLU A 53 -6.73 12.96 10.78
C GLU A 53 -8.15 12.63 10.30
N ARG A 54 -8.60 13.24 9.18
CA ARG A 54 -9.90 12.91 8.58
C ARG A 54 -10.00 11.43 8.18
N SER A 55 -8.90 10.87 7.69
CA SER A 55 -8.78 9.46 7.32
C SER A 55 -8.94 8.55 8.54
N LEU A 56 -8.20 8.82 9.61
CA LEU A 56 -8.30 8.06 10.87
C LEU A 56 -9.72 8.11 11.45
N ASP A 57 -10.37 9.27 11.41
CA ASP A 57 -11.76 9.40 11.86
C ASP A 57 -12.74 8.61 10.99
N MET A 58 -12.51 8.58 9.69
CA MET A 58 -13.31 7.75 8.78
C MET A 58 -13.14 6.26 9.09
N MET A 59 -11.91 5.81 9.34
CA MET A 59 -11.62 4.42 9.71
C MET A 59 -12.32 4.03 11.02
N ARG A 60 -12.24 4.88 12.06
CA ARG A 60 -12.94 4.66 13.33
C ARG A 60 -14.46 4.52 13.13
N ARG A 61 -15.06 5.38 12.32
CA ARG A 61 -16.50 5.30 11.98
C ARG A 61 -16.85 4.01 11.24
N ASN A 62 -16.00 3.57 10.30
CA ASN A 62 -16.22 2.35 9.54
C ASN A 62 -16.15 1.10 10.43
N TYR A 63 -15.14 1.01 11.30
CA TYR A 63 -15.04 -0.07 12.27
C TYR A 63 -16.20 -0.07 13.27
N ALA A 64 -16.57 1.10 13.82
CA ALA A 64 -17.73 1.22 14.72
C ALA A 64 -19.04 0.77 14.05
N ARG A 65 -19.21 1.05 12.73
CA ARG A 65 -20.37 0.54 11.97
C ARG A 65 -20.35 -1.00 11.87
N SER A 66 -19.18 -1.58 11.65
CA SER A 66 -19.00 -3.04 11.57
C SER A 66 -19.29 -3.72 12.89
N VAL A 67 -18.88 -3.11 14.01
CA VAL A 67 -19.20 -3.58 15.36
C VAL A 67 -20.71 -3.52 15.61
N ARG A 68 -21.35 -2.37 15.37
CA ARG A 68 -22.80 -2.24 15.56
C ARG A 68 -23.63 -3.23 14.73
N SER A 69 -23.12 -3.62 13.56
CA SER A 69 -23.81 -4.61 12.70
C SER A 69 -23.46 -6.08 13.05
N GLY A 70 -22.69 -6.32 14.11
CA GLY A 70 -22.30 -7.66 14.55
C GLY A 70 -21.28 -8.38 13.64
N ARG A 71 -20.68 -7.67 12.68
CA ARG A 71 -19.69 -8.24 11.75
C ARG A 71 -18.27 -8.28 12.31
N MET A 72 -18.06 -7.62 13.44
CA MET A 72 -16.75 -7.48 14.08
C MET A 72 -16.95 -7.24 15.57
N THR A 73 -16.05 -7.72 16.42
CA THR A 73 -16.01 -7.38 17.84
C THR A 73 -15.34 -6.02 18.08
N GLU A 74 -15.59 -5.40 19.24
CA GLU A 74 -14.90 -4.16 19.63
C GLU A 74 -13.39 -4.41 19.77
N ALA A 75 -12.98 -5.56 20.28
CA ALA A 75 -11.58 -5.95 20.41
C ALA A 75 -10.89 -6.06 19.05
N ASP A 76 -11.54 -6.66 18.05
CA ASP A 76 -11.01 -6.73 16.67
C ASP A 76 -10.87 -5.34 16.06
N ALA A 77 -11.88 -4.48 16.25
CA ALA A 77 -11.84 -3.10 15.73
C ALA A 77 -10.68 -2.31 16.36
N ALA A 78 -10.50 -2.42 17.67
CA ALA A 78 -9.40 -1.79 18.39
C ALA A 78 -8.03 -2.31 17.93
N ALA A 79 -7.89 -3.64 17.77
CA ALA A 79 -6.65 -4.27 17.31
C ALA A 79 -6.26 -3.82 15.88
N ARG A 80 -7.24 -3.69 14.97
CA ARG A 80 -7.00 -3.21 13.60
C ARG A 80 -6.64 -1.72 13.56
N MET A 81 -7.33 -0.89 14.36
CA MET A 81 -6.97 0.52 14.48
C MET A 81 -5.56 0.73 15.06
N ALA A 82 -5.16 -0.09 16.02
CA ALA A 82 -3.82 -0.04 16.63
C ALA A 82 -2.68 -0.34 15.64
N ARG A 83 -2.98 -1.01 14.51
CA ARG A 83 -2.01 -1.24 13.43
C ARG A 83 -1.79 -0.04 12.52
N ILE A 84 -2.62 1.00 12.62
CA ILE A 84 -2.55 2.16 11.73
C ILE A 84 -2.01 3.34 12.54
N THR A 85 -0.81 3.79 12.17
CA THR A 85 -0.12 4.90 12.82
C THR A 85 0.00 6.06 11.83
N PRO A 86 -0.37 7.30 12.22
CA PRO A 86 -0.08 8.47 11.41
C PRO A 86 1.44 8.68 11.33
N GLU A 87 1.92 9.07 10.15
CA GLU A 87 3.32 9.43 9.93
C GLU A 87 3.38 10.87 9.41
N THR A 88 4.28 11.66 9.94
CA THR A 88 4.42 13.08 9.58
C THR A 88 5.66 13.37 8.75
N ASP A 89 6.56 12.40 8.66
CA ASP A 89 7.81 12.50 7.90
C ASP A 89 8.15 11.17 7.22
N GLU A 90 9.31 11.07 6.61
CA GLU A 90 9.76 9.88 5.88
C GLU A 90 10.51 8.86 6.77
N ALA A 91 10.55 9.06 8.10
CA ALA A 91 11.31 8.17 8.99
C ALA A 91 10.82 6.71 8.91
N GLY A 92 9.50 6.52 8.78
CA GLY A 92 8.92 5.19 8.63
C GLY A 92 9.19 4.49 7.30
N PHE A 93 9.63 5.21 6.27
CA PHE A 93 9.90 4.62 4.96
C PHE A 93 11.04 3.61 4.99
N GLY A 94 12.06 3.86 5.83
CA GLY A 94 13.21 2.98 6.00
C GLY A 94 12.93 1.66 6.73
N GLU A 95 11.77 1.51 7.34
CA GLU A 95 11.36 0.28 8.04
C GLU A 95 10.37 -0.57 7.23
N ALA A 96 9.68 0.04 6.27
CA ALA A 96 8.63 -0.59 5.50
C ALA A 96 9.14 -1.69 4.55
N ASP A 97 8.36 -2.78 4.44
CA ASP A 97 8.58 -3.84 3.46
C ASP A 97 7.96 -3.47 2.11
N ILE A 98 6.91 -2.64 2.14
CA ILE A 98 6.25 -2.08 0.97
C ILE A 98 5.82 -0.64 1.22
N LEU A 99 6.02 0.23 0.22
CA LEU A 99 5.49 1.58 0.17
C LEU A 99 4.46 1.66 -0.96
N ILE A 100 3.25 2.10 -0.66
CA ILE A 100 2.13 2.17 -1.62
C ILE A 100 1.72 3.63 -1.80
N GLU A 101 1.92 4.13 -3.00
CA GLU A 101 1.49 5.47 -3.39
C GLU A 101 0.02 5.46 -3.82
N ALA A 102 -0.80 6.30 -3.20
CA ALA A 102 -2.21 6.51 -3.45
C ALA A 102 -2.58 8.01 -3.47
N VAL A 103 -1.66 8.86 -3.96
CA VAL A 103 -1.88 10.30 -4.13
C VAL A 103 -2.73 10.59 -5.37
N PHE A 104 -3.04 11.87 -5.60
CA PHE A 104 -3.82 12.30 -6.76
C PHE A 104 -3.20 11.80 -8.08
N GLU A 105 -4.07 11.48 -9.07
CA GLU A 105 -3.68 10.89 -10.35
C GLU A 105 -3.00 11.94 -11.25
N SER A 106 -1.75 12.24 -10.94
CA SER A 106 -0.86 13.14 -11.67
C SER A 106 0.50 12.47 -11.85
N LEU A 107 0.93 12.31 -13.10
CA LEU A 107 2.19 11.64 -13.42
C LEU A 107 3.39 12.34 -12.75
N ASP A 108 3.43 13.67 -12.77
CA ASP A 108 4.55 14.43 -12.20
C ASP A 108 4.60 14.29 -10.68
N LEU A 109 3.45 14.35 -10.02
CA LEU A 109 3.35 14.12 -8.58
C LEU A 109 3.79 12.71 -8.22
N LYS A 110 3.32 11.69 -8.94
CA LYS A 110 3.71 10.30 -8.69
C LYS A 110 5.20 10.05 -8.93
N LYS A 111 5.79 10.66 -9.95
CA LYS A 111 7.25 10.63 -10.17
C LYS A 111 8.03 11.23 -8.99
N GLN A 112 7.54 12.34 -8.43
CA GLN A 112 8.16 12.95 -7.26
C GLN A 112 8.08 11.98 -6.06
N VAL A 113 6.91 11.45 -5.77
CA VAL A 113 6.70 10.49 -4.66
C VAL A 113 7.57 9.24 -4.85
N PHE A 114 7.69 8.71 -6.07
CA PHE A 114 8.54 7.54 -6.34
C PHE A 114 10.03 7.81 -6.10
N ARG A 115 10.53 9.02 -6.39
CA ARG A 115 11.91 9.41 -6.04
C ARG A 115 12.12 9.49 -4.53
N GLU A 116 11.13 9.97 -3.79
CA GLU A 116 11.17 10.02 -2.33
C GLU A 116 11.11 8.61 -1.72
N MET A 117 10.21 7.76 -2.21
CA MET A 117 10.14 6.35 -1.82
C MET A 117 11.48 5.65 -2.06
N ASP A 118 12.10 5.82 -3.24
CA ASP A 118 13.38 5.21 -3.58
C ASP A 118 14.52 5.69 -2.69
N ARG A 119 14.49 6.98 -2.32
CA ARG A 119 15.51 7.60 -1.47
C ARG A 119 15.51 7.07 -0.04
N TYR A 120 14.33 6.85 0.53
CA TYR A 120 14.18 6.54 1.96
C TYR A 120 13.87 5.08 2.25
N ALA A 121 13.34 4.32 1.28
CA ALA A 121 13.02 2.92 1.48
C ALA A 121 14.26 2.05 1.72
N LYS A 122 14.15 1.09 2.64
CA LYS A 122 15.21 0.11 2.88
C LYS A 122 15.51 -0.73 1.62
N PRO A 123 16.71 -1.33 1.52
CA PRO A 123 17.01 -2.29 0.46
C PRO A 123 15.98 -3.42 0.42
N GLY A 124 15.51 -3.78 -0.77
CA GLY A 124 14.55 -4.86 -0.97
C GLY A 124 13.09 -4.51 -0.71
N ALA A 125 12.77 -3.30 -0.26
CA ALA A 125 11.39 -2.84 -0.14
C ALA A 125 10.71 -2.73 -1.51
N LEU A 126 9.44 -3.13 -1.57
CA LEU A 126 8.57 -2.95 -2.74
C LEU A 126 8.09 -1.50 -2.84
N LEU A 127 8.11 -0.95 -4.05
CA LEU A 127 7.55 0.36 -4.35
C LEU A 127 6.32 0.19 -5.24
N ALA A 128 5.16 0.50 -4.72
CA ALA A 128 3.89 0.24 -5.40
C ALA A 128 3.10 1.52 -5.68
N THR A 129 2.35 1.52 -6.76
CA THR A 129 1.38 2.57 -7.10
C THR A 129 -0.02 2.03 -7.21
N ASN A 130 -1.00 2.79 -6.75
CA ASN A 130 -2.43 2.47 -6.93
C ASN A 130 -3.01 3.10 -8.20
N THR A 131 -2.18 3.57 -9.13
CA THR A 131 -2.70 4.11 -10.39
C THR A 131 -3.54 3.09 -11.14
N SER A 132 -4.59 3.55 -11.82
CA SER A 132 -5.42 2.73 -12.69
C SER A 132 -5.03 2.86 -14.17
N THR A 133 -4.26 3.88 -14.56
CA THR A 133 -4.07 4.24 -15.97
C THR A 133 -2.64 4.60 -16.35
N LEU A 134 -1.80 5.00 -15.38
CA LEU A 134 -0.44 5.45 -15.70
C LEU A 134 0.50 4.26 -15.92
N ASP A 135 1.46 4.47 -16.80
CA ASP A 135 2.47 3.49 -17.15
C ASP A 135 3.43 3.25 -15.98
N ILE A 136 3.45 2.01 -15.48
CA ILE A 136 4.31 1.56 -14.38
C ILE A 136 5.80 1.71 -14.73
N ASP A 137 6.19 1.51 -16.01
CA ASP A 137 7.57 1.60 -16.43
C ASP A 137 8.11 3.03 -16.36
N VAL A 138 7.25 4.03 -16.58
CA VAL A 138 7.61 5.45 -16.41
C VAL A 138 7.89 5.79 -14.96
N LEU A 139 7.14 5.22 -14.01
CA LEU A 139 7.38 5.39 -12.59
C LEU A 139 8.62 4.61 -12.14
N ALA A 140 8.79 3.38 -12.60
CA ALA A 140 9.95 2.54 -12.32
C ALA A 140 11.26 3.20 -12.78
N ALA A 141 11.25 3.88 -13.93
CA ALA A 141 12.40 4.62 -14.45
C ALA A 141 12.85 5.81 -13.58
N CYS A 142 12.01 6.24 -12.62
CA CYS A 142 12.36 7.30 -11.66
C CYS A 142 13.11 6.76 -10.43
N THR A 143 13.32 5.45 -10.32
CA THR A 143 13.91 4.78 -9.16
C THR A 143 15.22 4.08 -9.51
N SER A 144 16.05 3.82 -8.51
CA SER A 144 17.27 3.02 -8.64
C SER A 144 17.01 1.50 -8.60
N ARG A 145 15.76 1.09 -8.30
CA ARG A 145 15.31 -0.31 -8.14
C ARG A 145 14.06 -0.63 -8.98
N PRO A 146 14.08 -0.45 -10.29
CA PRO A 146 12.90 -0.66 -11.14
C PRO A 146 12.33 -2.08 -11.08
N GLU A 147 13.15 -3.07 -10.68
CA GLU A 147 12.73 -4.45 -10.48
C GLU A 147 11.85 -4.66 -9.22
N MET A 148 11.83 -3.69 -8.31
CA MET A 148 10.99 -3.70 -7.11
C MET A 148 9.72 -2.84 -7.27
N VAL A 149 9.51 -2.25 -8.44
CA VAL A 149 8.35 -1.41 -8.75
C VAL A 149 7.23 -2.23 -9.39
N LEU A 150 5.99 -2.01 -8.91
CA LEU A 150 4.78 -2.67 -9.41
C LEU A 150 3.54 -1.81 -9.18
N GLY A 151 2.45 -2.14 -9.87
CA GLY A 151 1.12 -1.60 -9.56
C GLY A 151 0.38 -2.51 -8.58
N THR A 152 -0.30 -1.90 -7.63
CA THR A 152 -1.26 -2.55 -6.72
C THR A 152 -2.60 -1.82 -6.87
N HIS A 153 -3.36 -2.19 -7.91
CA HIS A 153 -4.62 -1.53 -8.22
C HIS A 153 -5.74 -2.08 -7.34
N PHE A 154 -6.05 -1.37 -6.28
CA PHE A 154 -7.18 -1.65 -5.39
C PHE A 154 -8.46 -1.07 -5.97
N PHE A 155 -9.58 -1.75 -5.74
CA PHE A 155 -10.91 -1.30 -6.15
C PHE A 155 -11.63 -0.61 -5.00
N SER A 156 -12.36 0.47 -5.31
CA SER A 156 -13.08 1.25 -4.30
C SER A 156 -14.43 0.61 -3.92
N PRO A 157 -14.74 0.52 -2.62
CA PRO A 157 -13.94 0.84 -1.45
C PRO A 157 -12.93 -0.27 -1.13
N ALA A 158 -11.64 0.07 -1.03
CA ALA A 158 -10.55 -0.92 -0.94
C ALA A 158 -10.62 -1.83 0.30
N ASN A 159 -11.23 -1.37 1.39
CA ASN A 159 -11.44 -2.16 2.60
C ASN A 159 -12.62 -3.16 2.51
N ILE A 160 -13.38 -3.12 1.42
CA ILE A 160 -14.58 -3.98 1.19
C ILE A 160 -14.36 -4.86 -0.04
N MET A 161 -13.88 -4.28 -1.13
CA MET A 161 -13.62 -4.99 -2.37
C MET A 161 -12.43 -5.92 -2.20
N ARG A 162 -12.64 -7.21 -2.52
CA ARG A 162 -11.60 -8.25 -2.34
C ARG A 162 -10.64 -8.38 -3.51
N LEU A 163 -10.93 -7.70 -4.63
CA LEU A 163 -10.10 -7.74 -5.82
C LEU A 163 -8.93 -6.77 -5.66
N LEU A 164 -7.73 -7.28 -5.86
CA LEU A 164 -6.50 -6.52 -6.02
C LEU A 164 -5.82 -7.01 -7.29
N GLU A 165 -5.57 -6.10 -8.23
CA GLU A 165 -4.78 -6.38 -9.42
C GLU A 165 -3.32 -6.03 -9.16
N ILE A 166 -2.44 -7.02 -9.36
CA ILE A 166 -1.00 -6.81 -9.33
C ILE A 166 -0.54 -6.56 -10.77
N VAL A 167 -0.13 -5.33 -11.05
CA VAL A 167 0.29 -4.88 -12.37
C VAL A 167 1.81 -4.89 -12.44
N ARG A 168 2.36 -5.67 -13.37
CA ARG A 168 3.80 -5.76 -13.59
C ARG A 168 4.25 -4.82 -14.69
N GLY A 169 5.31 -4.06 -14.44
CA GLY A 169 6.07 -3.36 -15.47
C GLY A 169 7.07 -4.31 -16.16
N ALA A 170 7.71 -3.84 -17.21
CA ALA A 170 8.67 -4.63 -17.99
C ALA A 170 9.86 -5.12 -17.17
N LYS A 171 10.26 -4.37 -16.13
CA LYS A 171 11.41 -4.69 -15.27
C LYS A 171 11.00 -5.32 -13.93
N THR A 172 9.71 -5.39 -13.60
CA THR A 172 9.26 -5.95 -12.31
C THR A 172 9.72 -7.38 -12.14
N SER A 173 10.43 -7.66 -11.05
CA SER A 173 11.00 -8.98 -10.79
C SER A 173 9.95 -10.01 -10.39
N PRO A 174 10.18 -11.32 -10.63
CA PRO A 174 9.36 -12.39 -10.10
C PRO A 174 9.19 -12.32 -8.57
N THR A 175 10.25 -11.98 -7.85
CA THR A 175 10.22 -11.81 -6.40
C THR A 175 9.25 -10.70 -5.96
N ALA A 176 9.25 -9.54 -6.64
CA ALA A 176 8.33 -8.45 -6.32
C ALA A 176 6.87 -8.88 -6.51
N ILE A 177 6.56 -9.56 -7.63
CA ILE A 177 5.22 -10.06 -7.91
C ILE A 177 4.80 -11.13 -6.90
N ALA A 178 5.67 -12.13 -6.65
CA ALA A 178 5.39 -13.21 -5.69
C ALA A 178 5.12 -12.65 -4.28
N SER A 179 5.91 -11.66 -3.86
CA SER A 179 5.76 -11.01 -2.55
C SER A 179 4.46 -10.23 -2.43
N ALA A 180 4.05 -9.51 -3.49
CA ALA A 180 2.79 -8.77 -3.50
C ALA A 180 1.55 -9.69 -3.56
N MET A 181 1.71 -10.94 -4.00
CA MET A 181 0.63 -11.94 -4.10
C MET A 181 0.52 -12.85 -2.87
N ALA A 182 1.51 -12.86 -1.99
CA ALA A 182 1.54 -13.70 -0.80
C ALA A 182 0.70 -13.11 0.34
#